data_9ba5ebf07fe7c2ca8ddc2d13f6ff8428
#
_entry.id   9ba5ebf07fe7c2ca8ddc2d13f6ff8428
#
_cell.length_a   1.000
_cell.length_b   1.000
_cell.length_c   1.000
_cell.angle_alpha   90.00
_cell.angle_beta   90.00
_cell.angle_gamma   90.00
#
_symmetry.space_group_name_H-M   'P 1'
#
loop_
_entity.id
_entity.type
_entity.pdbx_description
1 polymer ?
#
loop_
_entity_poly.entity_id
_entity_poly.type
_entity_poly.pdbx_seq_one_letter_code
_entity_poly.pdbx_strand_id
1 'polypeptide(L)'
;MKRSALFAALAVLAATAQAAPITYVIDNSHTYPHFTYNHLGFSNQTHKFDKTSGKVVLDRAAKAGSVVVTIDAKSVNTGYALFNEHIQAADYFDTANHPTITFKSDKMAFRDDQPVSVVGDLTIKGVTKPVTLAITHFKCQPHPMLKVEACGANATTQIKRSDFNMGKHAPYVGDEV
;
A
#
# COMPACT_ATOMS: atom_id res chain seq x y z
N MET A 1 -58.09 -42.34 -27.94
CA MET A 1 -57.83 -41.01 -27.37
C MET A 1 -56.52 -41.12 -26.65
N LYS A 2 -55.42 -40.59 -27.27
CA LYS A 2 -54.05 -40.57 -26.67
C LYS A 2 -53.83 -39.21 -25.99
N ARG A 3 -53.63 -39.21 -24.68
CA ARG A 3 -53.29 -38.00 -23.90
C ARG A 3 -51.76 -37.84 -23.86
N SER A 4 -51.20 -36.84 -24.56
CA SER A 4 -49.82 -36.48 -24.50
C SER A 4 -49.64 -35.53 -23.30
N ALA A 5 -48.87 -35.95 -22.31
CA ALA A 5 -48.45 -35.11 -21.19
C ALA A 5 -47.19 -34.34 -21.58
N LEU A 6 -47.29 -33.01 -21.63
CA LEU A 6 -46.16 -32.10 -21.86
C LEU A 6 -45.46 -31.84 -20.51
N PHE A 7 -44.25 -32.34 -20.33
CA PHE A 7 -43.40 -31.97 -19.18
C PHE A 7 -42.66 -30.69 -19.51
N ALA A 8 -43.02 -29.59 -18.87
CA ALA A 8 -42.24 -28.36 -18.90
C ALA A 8 -41.10 -28.44 -17.87
N ALA A 9 -39.87 -28.53 -18.34
CA ALA A 9 -38.68 -28.46 -17.48
C ALA A 9 -38.41 -27.01 -17.08
N LEU A 10 -38.62 -26.68 -15.81
CA LEU A 10 -38.23 -25.38 -15.24
C LEU A 10 -36.72 -25.39 -14.99
N ALA A 11 -35.93 -24.69 -15.82
CA ALA A 11 -34.52 -24.46 -15.56
C ALA A 11 -34.39 -23.35 -14.51
N VAL A 12 -34.02 -23.69 -13.27
CA VAL A 12 -33.68 -22.74 -12.21
C VAL A 12 -32.28 -22.23 -12.49
N LEU A 13 -32.17 -21.00 -12.97
CA LEU A 13 -30.89 -20.26 -13.03
C LEU A 13 -30.48 -19.91 -11.60
N ALA A 14 -29.54 -20.65 -11.03
CA ALA A 14 -28.89 -20.29 -9.80
C ALA A 14 -28.00 -19.07 -10.06
N ALA A 15 -28.46 -17.87 -9.67
CA ALA A 15 -27.60 -16.69 -9.62
C ALA A 15 -26.55 -16.92 -8.54
N THR A 16 -25.28 -17.05 -8.95
CA THR A 16 -24.15 -17.07 -8.00
C THR A 16 -24.04 -15.68 -7.38
N ALA A 17 -24.40 -15.56 -6.11
CA ALA A 17 -24.17 -14.34 -5.35
C ALA A 17 -22.66 -14.12 -5.26
N GLN A 18 -22.12 -13.19 -6.04
CA GLN A 18 -20.73 -12.77 -5.94
C GLN A 18 -20.59 -11.89 -4.71
N ALA A 19 -19.64 -12.22 -3.84
CA ALA A 19 -19.38 -11.41 -2.66
C ALA A 19 -18.95 -10.00 -3.10
N ALA A 20 -19.56 -8.97 -2.52
CA ALA A 20 -19.24 -7.58 -2.85
C ALA A 20 -17.82 -7.22 -2.36
N PRO A 21 -17.14 -6.26 -3.04
CA PRO A 21 -15.85 -5.74 -2.58
C PRO A 21 -15.94 -5.20 -1.14
N ILE A 22 -14.93 -5.50 -0.33
CA ILE A 22 -14.84 -5.04 1.06
C ILE A 22 -13.85 -3.87 1.13
N THR A 23 -14.26 -2.80 1.83
CA THR A 23 -13.39 -1.65 2.10
C THR A 23 -12.79 -1.77 3.49
N TYR A 24 -11.46 -1.75 3.55
CA TYR A 24 -10.68 -1.69 4.78
C TYR A 24 -10.09 -0.29 4.94
N VAL A 25 -10.21 0.26 6.14
CA VAL A 25 -9.57 1.53 6.51
C VAL A 25 -8.22 1.22 7.16
N ILE A 26 -7.19 1.99 6.81
CA ILE A 26 -5.86 1.83 7.40
C ILE A 26 -5.91 2.20 8.88
N ASP A 27 -5.44 1.28 9.73
CA ASP A 27 -5.20 1.54 11.14
C ASP A 27 -3.83 2.22 11.32
N ASN A 28 -3.85 3.52 11.59
CA ASN A 28 -2.63 4.30 11.80
C ASN A 28 -1.79 3.81 12.98
N SER A 29 -2.40 3.19 13.99
CA SER A 29 -1.68 2.71 15.16
C SER A 29 -0.81 1.48 14.90
N HIS A 30 -1.00 0.81 13.74
CA HIS A 30 -0.28 -0.40 13.34
C HIS A 30 0.26 -0.33 11.89
N THR A 31 0.28 0.85 11.28
CA THR A 31 0.75 1.01 9.89
C THR A 31 1.85 2.05 9.81
N TYR A 32 3.09 1.58 9.64
CA TYR A 32 4.28 2.41 9.62
C TYR A 32 5.08 2.19 8.34
N PRO A 33 4.98 3.06 7.35
CA PRO A 33 5.90 3.06 6.21
C PRO A 33 7.33 3.32 6.68
N HIS A 34 8.26 2.48 6.21
CA HIS A 34 9.68 2.57 6.52
C HIS A 34 10.47 2.85 5.25
N PHE A 35 11.63 3.43 5.40
CA PHE A 35 12.63 3.52 4.34
C PHE A 35 14.02 3.26 4.90
N THR A 36 14.84 2.58 4.12
CA THR A 36 16.20 2.20 4.50
C THR A 36 17.17 2.61 3.41
N TYR A 37 18.29 3.22 3.78
CA TYR A 37 19.35 3.62 2.87
C TYR A 37 20.73 3.35 3.47
N ASN A 38 21.73 3.16 2.60
CA ASN A 38 23.11 3.02 3.03
C ASN A 38 23.67 4.40 3.38
N HIS A 39 24.33 4.52 4.53
CA HIS A 39 24.97 5.74 5.00
C HIS A 39 26.49 5.61 4.96
N LEU A 40 27.12 6.22 3.96
CA LEU A 40 28.57 6.31 3.78
C LEU A 40 29.30 4.95 3.74
N GLY A 41 28.59 3.86 3.42
CA GLY A 41 29.14 2.52 3.46
C GLY A 41 29.29 1.91 4.88
N PHE A 42 29.05 2.68 5.94
CA PHE A 42 29.23 2.21 7.31
C PHE A 42 28.04 1.37 7.79
N SER A 43 26.83 1.77 7.45
CA SER A 43 25.64 1.09 7.94
C SER A 43 24.40 1.42 7.09
N ASN A 44 23.35 0.63 7.24
CA ASN A 44 22.04 0.95 6.74
C ASN A 44 21.24 1.64 7.84
N GLN A 45 20.70 2.81 7.52
CA GLN A 45 19.82 3.58 8.41
C GLN A 45 18.37 3.33 8.01
N THR A 46 17.54 2.99 9.00
CA THR A 46 16.10 2.76 8.79
C THR A 46 15.29 3.77 9.58
N HIS A 47 14.39 4.42 8.90
CA HIS A 47 13.48 5.42 9.48
C HIS A 47 12.04 5.12 9.09
N LYS A 48 11.08 5.75 9.76
CA LYS A 48 9.66 5.53 9.53
C LYS A 48 8.85 6.82 9.48
N PHE A 49 7.60 6.68 9.10
CA PHE A 49 6.59 7.73 9.26
C PHE A 49 5.57 7.26 10.32
N ASP A 50 5.20 8.15 11.23
CA ASP A 50 4.31 7.82 12.35
C ASP A 50 2.82 8.07 12.03
N LYS A 51 2.50 8.70 10.88
CA LYS A 51 1.12 9.01 10.51
C LYS A 51 0.82 8.57 9.09
N THR A 52 -0.07 7.60 8.98
CA THR A 52 -0.52 7.01 7.71
C THR A 52 -2.03 6.87 7.73
N SER A 53 -2.67 7.18 6.62
CA SER A 53 -4.12 7.02 6.46
C SER A 53 -4.43 6.48 5.06
N GLY A 54 -5.66 6.04 4.87
CA GLY A 54 -6.10 5.56 3.56
C GLY A 54 -7.08 4.41 3.65
N LYS A 55 -7.27 3.77 2.51
CA LYS A 55 -8.16 2.63 2.37
C LYS A 55 -7.64 1.62 1.35
N VAL A 56 -8.03 0.37 1.55
CA VAL A 56 -7.86 -0.72 0.60
C VAL A 56 -9.25 -1.27 0.29
N VAL A 57 -9.61 -1.36 -0.98
CA VAL A 57 -10.79 -2.10 -1.42
C VAL A 57 -10.32 -3.43 -1.96
N LEU A 58 -10.91 -4.51 -1.49
CA LEU A 58 -10.51 -5.86 -1.87
C LEU A 58 -11.73 -6.66 -2.32
N ASP A 59 -11.71 -7.12 -3.57
CA ASP A 59 -12.63 -8.07 -4.14
C ASP A 59 -11.89 -9.40 -4.36
N ARG A 60 -12.02 -10.32 -3.41
CA ARG A 60 -11.33 -11.60 -3.49
C ARG A 60 -11.93 -12.51 -4.56
N ALA A 61 -13.23 -12.40 -4.79
CA ALA A 61 -13.92 -13.21 -5.79
C ALA A 61 -13.53 -12.80 -7.21
N ALA A 62 -13.44 -11.50 -7.47
CA ALA A 62 -12.99 -10.96 -8.75
C ALA A 62 -11.46 -10.92 -8.88
N LYS A 63 -10.69 -11.24 -7.81
CA LYS A 63 -9.24 -11.09 -7.74
C LYS A 63 -8.80 -9.68 -8.15
N ALA A 64 -9.47 -8.69 -7.58
CA ALA A 64 -9.26 -7.28 -7.86
C ALA A 64 -9.15 -6.48 -6.56
N GLY A 65 -8.52 -5.32 -6.63
CA GLY A 65 -8.43 -4.43 -5.49
C GLY A 65 -7.84 -3.07 -5.86
N SER A 66 -8.10 -2.10 -5.00
CA SER A 66 -7.51 -0.77 -5.10
C SER A 66 -6.93 -0.34 -3.77
N VAL A 67 -5.92 0.51 -3.84
CA VAL A 67 -5.20 1.03 -2.68
C VAL A 67 -5.08 2.54 -2.80
N VAL A 68 -5.41 3.25 -1.74
CA VAL A 68 -5.12 4.68 -1.59
C VAL A 68 -4.50 4.88 -0.23
N VAL A 69 -3.22 5.29 -0.21
CA VAL A 69 -2.47 5.58 1.01
C VAL A 69 -2.00 7.02 0.98
N THR A 70 -2.11 7.69 2.10
CA THR A 70 -1.55 9.02 2.35
C THR A 70 -0.72 8.97 3.62
N ILE A 71 0.54 9.40 3.50
CA ILE A 71 1.49 9.50 4.59
C ILE A 71 1.70 10.98 4.89
N ASP A 72 1.60 11.41 6.14
CA ASP A 72 2.01 12.73 6.58
C ASP A 72 3.55 12.79 6.55
N ALA A 73 4.12 13.52 5.59
CA ALA A 73 5.57 13.62 5.43
C ALA A 73 6.26 14.28 6.64
N LYS A 74 5.54 15.14 7.39
CA LYS A 74 6.05 15.74 8.63
C LYS A 74 6.17 14.74 9.78
N SER A 75 5.51 13.59 9.67
CA SER A 75 5.57 12.53 10.68
C SER A 75 6.82 11.65 10.57
N VAL A 76 7.80 12.04 9.75
CA VAL A 76 9.08 11.32 9.65
C VAL A 76 9.75 11.22 11.01
N ASN A 77 10.15 10.01 11.37
CA ASN A 77 10.77 9.68 12.64
C ASN A 77 12.05 8.87 12.40
N THR A 78 13.18 9.53 12.65
CA THR A 78 14.51 8.95 12.51
C THR A 78 15.06 8.43 13.84
N GLY A 79 14.35 8.66 14.95
CA GLY A 79 14.84 8.41 16.30
C GLY A 79 15.71 9.53 16.86
N TYR A 80 16.03 10.57 16.10
CA TYR A 80 16.85 11.72 16.54
C TYR A 80 16.18 13.04 16.13
N ALA A 81 15.80 13.85 17.08
CA ALA A 81 14.97 15.04 16.87
C ALA A 81 15.55 16.04 15.85
N LEU A 82 16.85 16.36 15.97
CA LEU A 82 17.49 17.28 15.03
C LEU A 82 17.52 16.74 13.60
N PHE A 83 17.62 15.43 13.41
CA PHE A 83 17.58 14.84 12.09
C PHE A 83 16.15 14.78 11.55
N ASN A 84 15.13 14.65 12.41
CA ASN A 84 13.73 14.80 11.99
C ASN A 84 13.46 16.19 11.38
N GLU A 85 14.04 17.24 11.94
CA GLU A 85 13.95 18.59 11.37
C GLU A 85 14.74 18.71 10.06
N HIS A 86 15.97 18.20 10.06
CA HIS A 86 16.86 18.27 8.89
C HIS A 86 16.28 17.57 7.66
N ILE A 87 15.75 16.36 7.81
CA ILE A 87 15.22 15.56 6.68
C ILE A 87 13.93 16.14 6.09
N GLN A 88 13.28 17.07 6.78
CA GLN A 88 12.10 17.79 6.30
C GLN A 88 12.44 19.00 5.42
N ALA A 89 13.72 19.42 5.36
CA ALA A 89 14.17 20.58 4.58
C ALA A 89 13.99 20.38 3.06
N ALA A 90 14.12 21.50 2.32
CA ALA A 90 13.90 21.58 0.87
C ALA A 90 14.74 20.58 0.04
N ASP A 91 15.96 20.26 0.49
CA ASP A 91 16.84 19.30 -0.20
C ASP A 91 16.40 17.83 -0.03
N TYR A 92 15.47 17.57 0.90
CA TYR A 92 14.97 16.22 1.23
C TYR A 92 13.45 16.13 0.98
N PHE A 93 12.64 15.88 2.00
CA PHE A 93 11.19 15.75 1.81
C PHE A 93 10.46 17.05 1.49
N ASP A 94 11.05 18.21 1.80
CA ASP A 94 10.44 19.53 1.59
C ASP A 94 9.00 19.59 2.11
N THR A 95 8.83 19.20 3.36
CA THR A 95 7.50 19.00 3.95
C THR A 95 6.68 20.27 4.09
N ALA A 96 7.32 21.45 3.98
CA ALA A 96 6.64 22.74 3.96
C ALA A 96 5.81 22.92 2.69
N ASN A 97 6.35 22.51 1.53
CA ASN A 97 5.70 22.61 0.22
C ASN A 97 4.99 21.29 -0.17
N HIS A 98 5.45 20.17 0.35
CA HIS A 98 4.97 18.82 0.03
C HIS A 98 4.63 18.04 1.31
N PRO A 99 3.53 18.38 2.00
CA PRO A 99 3.23 17.83 3.32
C PRO A 99 2.81 16.36 3.30
N THR A 100 2.56 15.78 2.13
CA THR A 100 2.08 14.40 2.00
C THR A 100 2.88 13.60 0.96
N ILE A 101 3.05 12.30 1.26
CA ILE A 101 3.44 11.27 0.31
C ILE A 101 2.20 10.45 0.01
N THR A 102 1.93 10.11 -1.25
CA THR A 102 0.74 9.33 -1.62
C THR A 102 1.10 8.13 -2.48
N PHE A 103 0.37 7.03 -2.28
CA PHE A 103 0.37 5.90 -3.19
C PHE A 103 -1.05 5.57 -3.61
N LYS A 104 -1.29 5.43 -4.92
CA LYS A 104 -2.61 5.13 -5.47
C LYS A 104 -2.50 4.02 -6.51
N SER A 105 -3.38 3.03 -6.42
CA SER A 105 -3.44 1.92 -7.37
C SER A 105 -4.84 1.37 -7.49
N ASP A 106 -5.17 0.89 -8.67
CA ASP A 106 -6.30 0.02 -9.00
C ASP A 106 -5.83 -1.32 -9.63
N LYS A 107 -4.51 -1.59 -9.58
CA LYS A 107 -3.86 -2.74 -10.22
C LYS A 107 -3.22 -3.65 -9.18
N MET A 108 -4.00 -4.60 -8.69
CA MET A 108 -3.57 -5.61 -7.73
C MET A 108 -3.49 -6.97 -8.40
N ALA A 109 -2.34 -7.63 -8.32
CA ALA A 109 -2.16 -8.98 -8.84
C ALA A 109 -2.34 -10.02 -7.72
N PHE A 110 -2.93 -11.15 -8.09
CA PHE A 110 -3.21 -12.26 -7.18
C PHE A 110 -2.52 -13.53 -7.66
N ARG A 111 -2.11 -14.35 -6.70
CA ARG A 111 -1.76 -15.76 -6.90
C ARG A 111 -2.73 -16.55 -6.02
N ASP A 112 -3.53 -17.42 -6.65
CA ASP A 112 -4.67 -18.06 -6.01
C ASP A 112 -5.60 -16.98 -5.40
N ASP A 113 -5.83 -16.99 -4.11
CA ASP A 113 -6.67 -16.01 -3.41
C ASP A 113 -5.85 -14.99 -2.61
N GLN A 114 -4.53 -14.93 -2.83
CA GLN A 114 -3.62 -14.04 -2.10
C GLN A 114 -3.14 -12.91 -3.01
N PRO A 115 -3.25 -11.64 -2.61
CA PRO A 115 -2.61 -10.54 -3.31
C PRO A 115 -1.08 -10.68 -3.18
N VAL A 116 -0.37 -10.55 -4.30
CA VAL A 116 1.10 -10.72 -4.35
C VAL A 116 1.82 -9.45 -4.77
N SER A 117 1.16 -8.55 -5.47
CA SER A 117 1.74 -7.25 -5.81
C SER A 117 0.69 -6.21 -6.11
N VAL A 118 1.09 -4.95 -6.00
CA VAL A 118 0.27 -3.78 -6.36
C VAL A 118 1.12 -2.85 -7.22
N VAL A 119 0.67 -2.53 -8.42
CA VAL A 119 1.31 -1.55 -9.30
C VAL A 119 0.55 -0.24 -9.21
N GLY A 120 1.21 0.85 -8.84
CA GLY A 120 0.54 2.12 -8.64
C GLY A 120 1.47 3.32 -8.74
N ASP A 121 0.89 4.49 -8.57
CA ASP A 121 1.57 5.76 -8.63
C ASP A 121 2.00 6.22 -7.23
N LEU A 122 3.31 6.30 -7.02
CA LEU A 122 3.92 6.87 -5.82
C LEU A 122 4.26 8.34 -6.09
N THR A 123 3.76 9.23 -5.24
CA THR A 123 4.09 10.66 -5.28
C THR A 123 4.88 11.04 -4.05
N ILE A 124 6.09 11.53 -4.24
CA ILE A 124 6.97 12.09 -3.19
C ILE A 124 7.45 13.44 -3.68
N LYS A 125 7.44 14.45 -2.81
CA LYS A 125 7.94 15.80 -3.11
C LYS A 125 7.40 16.34 -4.45
N GLY A 126 6.11 16.12 -4.72
CA GLY A 126 5.44 16.55 -5.95
C GLY A 126 5.75 15.75 -7.21
N VAL A 127 6.69 14.81 -7.16
CA VAL A 127 7.05 13.94 -8.29
C VAL A 127 6.29 12.62 -8.19
N THR A 128 5.64 12.22 -9.28
CA THR A 128 4.90 10.96 -9.35
C THR A 128 5.62 9.97 -10.26
N LYS A 129 5.83 8.75 -9.77
CA LYS A 129 6.42 7.65 -10.52
C LYS A 129 5.61 6.37 -10.33
N PRO A 130 5.49 5.54 -11.37
CA PRO A 130 4.92 4.20 -11.22
C PRO A 130 5.89 3.32 -10.42
N VAL A 131 5.37 2.63 -9.42
CA VAL A 131 6.14 1.66 -8.63
C VAL A 131 5.34 0.37 -8.44
N THR A 132 6.05 -0.72 -8.22
CA THR A 132 5.46 -2.01 -7.86
C THR A 132 5.79 -2.32 -6.41
N LEU A 133 4.76 -2.43 -5.57
CA LEU A 133 4.89 -2.97 -4.23
C LEU A 133 4.77 -4.49 -4.29
N ALA A 134 5.81 -5.22 -3.92
CA ALA A 134 5.74 -6.66 -3.73
C ALA A 134 5.14 -6.96 -2.35
N ILE A 135 4.04 -7.71 -2.30
CA ILE A 135 3.40 -8.12 -1.05
C ILE A 135 4.11 -9.39 -0.57
N THR A 136 4.85 -9.27 0.52
CA THR A 136 5.65 -10.38 1.09
C THR A 136 4.90 -11.18 2.14
N HIS A 137 3.85 -10.59 2.72
CA HIS A 137 2.93 -11.25 3.64
C HIS A 137 1.55 -10.64 3.52
N PHE A 138 0.51 -11.49 3.56
CA PHE A 138 -0.89 -11.05 3.61
C PHE A 138 -1.71 -12.04 4.41
N LYS A 139 -2.54 -11.56 5.33
CA LYS A 139 -3.47 -12.38 6.09
C LYS A 139 -4.69 -11.59 6.52
N CYS A 140 -5.87 -12.18 6.36
CA CYS A 140 -7.12 -11.68 6.95
C CYS A 140 -7.65 -12.72 7.95
N GLN A 141 -8.16 -12.24 9.08
CA GLN A 141 -8.79 -13.07 10.10
C GLN A 141 -9.73 -12.21 10.98
N PRO A 142 -10.67 -12.84 11.72
CA PRO A 142 -11.45 -12.13 12.72
C PRO A 142 -10.53 -11.48 13.77
N HIS A 143 -10.73 -10.17 13.99
CA HIS A 143 -9.97 -9.46 15.04
C HIS A 143 -10.48 -9.88 16.43
N PRO A 144 -9.61 -10.34 17.34
CA PRO A 144 -10.04 -10.95 18.59
C PRO A 144 -10.85 -10.00 19.50
N MET A 145 -10.55 -8.70 19.47
CA MET A 145 -11.21 -7.68 20.29
C MET A 145 -12.37 -7.01 19.57
N LEU A 146 -12.19 -6.61 18.30
CA LEU A 146 -13.18 -5.80 17.56
C LEU A 146 -14.30 -6.62 16.92
N LYS A 147 -14.17 -7.96 16.87
CA LYS A 147 -15.15 -8.89 16.29
C LYS A 147 -15.50 -8.62 14.81
N VAL A 148 -14.64 -7.93 14.09
CA VAL A 148 -14.72 -7.70 12.65
C VAL A 148 -13.53 -8.36 11.97
N GLU A 149 -13.60 -8.60 10.66
CA GLU A 149 -12.43 -9.05 9.91
C GLU A 149 -11.40 -7.92 9.84
N ALA A 150 -10.14 -8.24 10.12
CA ALA A 150 -9.00 -7.38 9.92
C ALA A 150 -7.98 -8.07 9.01
N CYS A 151 -7.31 -7.28 8.16
CA CYS A 151 -6.27 -7.77 7.27
C CYS A 151 -4.95 -7.07 7.57
N GLY A 152 -3.86 -7.84 7.57
CA GLY A 152 -2.50 -7.32 7.64
C GLY A 152 -1.72 -7.67 6.38
N ALA A 153 -0.83 -6.77 5.97
CA ALA A 153 0.07 -6.99 4.85
C ALA A 153 1.45 -6.38 5.12
N ASN A 154 2.49 -7.04 4.62
CA ASN A 154 3.81 -6.45 4.46
C ASN A 154 4.06 -6.28 2.96
N ALA A 155 4.52 -5.10 2.56
CA ALA A 155 4.84 -4.81 1.18
C ALA A 155 6.16 -4.04 1.09
N THR A 156 6.94 -4.32 0.04
CA THR A 156 8.25 -3.69 -0.18
C THR A 156 8.39 -3.24 -1.63
N THR A 157 9.21 -2.22 -1.82
CA THR A 157 9.69 -1.79 -3.14
C THR A 157 11.07 -1.20 -2.99
N GLN A 158 11.77 -1.02 -4.10
CA GLN A 158 13.03 -0.29 -4.17
C GLN A 158 12.85 0.89 -5.13
N ILE A 159 13.26 2.07 -4.71
CA ILE A 159 13.20 3.30 -5.49
C ILE A 159 14.52 4.05 -5.40
N LYS A 160 14.74 5.01 -6.29
CA LYS A 160 15.87 5.95 -6.20
C LYS A 160 15.38 7.28 -5.66
N ARG A 161 16.06 7.82 -4.65
CA ARG A 161 15.74 9.15 -4.10
C ARG A 161 15.89 10.25 -5.15
N SER A 162 16.89 10.12 -6.03
CA SER A 162 17.12 11.05 -7.14
C SER A 162 15.93 11.15 -8.10
N ASP A 163 15.16 10.08 -8.29
CA ASP A 163 13.94 10.09 -9.12
C ASP A 163 12.84 11.00 -8.57
N PHE A 164 12.93 11.38 -7.29
CA PHE A 164 11.99 12.25 -6.58
C PHE A 164 12.64 13.57 -6.13
N ASN A 165 13.69 14.03 -6.81
CA ASN A 165 14.41 15.25 -6.47
C ASN A 165 14.98 15.26 -5.04
N MET A 166 15.40 14.11 -4.52
CA MET A 166 15.98 13.94 -3.17
C MET A 166 17.37 13.31 -3.22
N GLY A 167 18.08 13.42 -4.35
CA GLY A 167 19.39 12.80 -4.58
C GLY A 167 20.57 13.53 -3.92
N LYS A 168 20.34 14.49 -3.02
CA LYS A 168 21.44 15.17 -2.31
C LYS A 168 22.35 14.18 -1.61
N HIS A 169 23.66 14.40 -1.74
CA HIS A 169 24.72 13.55 -1.19
C HIS A 169 24.86 12.14 -1.81
N ALA A 170 24.13 11.83 -2.88
CA ALA A 170 24.41 10.61 -3.64
C ALA A 170 25.77 10.73 -4.36
N PRO A 171 26.58 9.66 -4.45
CA PRO A 171 26.30 8.28 -3.96
C PRO A 171 26.72 8.02 -2.49
N TYR A 172 27.35 8.98 -1.80
CA TYR A 172 27.83 8.78 -0.42
C TYR A 172 26.72 8.39 0.56
N VAL A 173 25.56 9.05 0.44
CA VAL A 173 24.33 8.59 1.06
C VAL A 173 23.54 7.87 -0.03
N GLY A 174 23.25 6.59 0.17
CA GLY A 174 22.68 5.72 -0.83
C GLY A 174 21.49 6.34 -1.56
N ASP A 175 21.49 6.25 -2.89
CA ASP A 175 20.38 6.74 -3.72
C ASP A 175 19.22 5.74 -3.72
N GLU A 176 19.53 4.45 -3.70
CA GLU A 176 18.54 3.39 -3.58
C GLU A 176 18.04 3.26 -2.13
N VAL A 177 16.75 3.15 -2.01
CA VAL A 177 16.03 2.97 -0.75
C VAL A 177 14.92 1.94 -0.91
#